data_f938cdc1107a47ade19ff653caf811b3
#
_entry.id   f938cdc1107a47ade19ff653caf811b3
#
_cell.length_a   1.000
_cell.length_b   1.000
_cell.length_c   1.000
_cell.angle_alpha   90.00
_cell.angle_beta   90.00
_cell.angle_gamma   90.00
#
_symmetry.space_group_name_H-M   'P 1'
#
loop_
_entity.id
_entity.type
_entity.pdbx_description
1 polymer ?
#
loop_
_entity_poly.entity_id
_entity_poly.type
_entity_poly.pdbx_seq_one_letter_code
_entity_poly.pdbx_strand_id
1 'polypeptide(L)'
;MSRIVVLGAGESGAGAAVLAKVKGFDTFVSDMSAIKSKYKEMLDRYDISWEEGQHTEELILNAEEVVKSPGIPNDAPIILKLKKQGTPVISEIEFAGRYTNAKMICITGSNGKTTTTSLIYHIFKSAGLNVGLAGNIGKSLALQVATDQHDYYVIELSSFQLDNMYKF
;
A
#
# COMPACT_ATOMS: atom_id res chain seq x y z
N MET A 1 2.82 -21.41 -2.71
CA MET A 1 2.01 -20.19 -2.54
C MET A 1 3.00 -19.05 -2.50
N SER A 2 2.85 -18.08 -3.39
CA SER A 2 3.79 -16.95 -3.45
C SER A 2 3.74 -16.13 -2.18
N ARG A 3 4.91 -15.71 -1.68
CA ARG A 3 5.04 -14.96 -0.42
C ARG A 3 5.22 -13.47 -0.67
N ILE A 4 4.34 -12.68 -0.08
CA ILE A 4 4.42 -11.22 -0.04
C ILE A 4 4.77 -10.78 1.38
N VAL A 5 5.79 -9.96 1.51
CA VAL A 5 6.11 -9.29 2.78
C VAL A 5 5.78 -7.81 2.66
N VAL A 6 5.13 -7.27 3.68
CA VAL A 6 4.82 -5.86 3.77
C VAL A 6 5.69 -5.21 4.84
N LEU A 7 6.43 -4.18 4.47
CA LEU A 7 7.25 -3.39 5.38
C LEU A 7 6.54 -2.10 5.76
N GLY A 8 6.31 -1.96 7.08
CA GLY A 8 5.50 -0.90 7.67
C GLY A 8 4.02 -1.26 7.76
N ALA A 9 3.44 -1.14 8.94
CA ALA A 9 2.07 -1.52 9.26
C ALA A 9 1.15 -0.30 9.53
N GLY A 10 1.40 0.81 8.83
CA GLY A 10 0.48 1.94 8.79
C GLY A 10 -0.71 1.69 7.86
N GLU A 11 -1.43 2.76 7.51
CA GLU A 11 -2.62 2.69 6.63
C GLU A 11 -2.36 1.95 5.32
N SER A 12 -1.29 2.35 4.60
CA SER A 12 -0.92 1.73 3.31
C SER A 12 -0.50 0.27 3.48
N GLY A 13 0.35 -0.02 4.48
CA GLY A 13 0.88 -1.37 4.69
C GLY A 13 -0.19 -2.36 5.13
N ALA A 14 -1.02 -2.00 6.11
CA ALA A 14 -2.13 -2.84 6.54
C ALA A 14 -3.09 -3.12 5.38
N GLY A 15 -3.40 -2.09 4.55
CA GLY A 15 -4.24 -2.25 3.37
C GLY A 15 -3.61 -3.18 2.32
N ALA A 16 -2.30 -3.03 2.05
CA ALA A 16 -1.58 -3.91 1.14
C ALA A 16 -1.58 -5.37 1.62
N ALA A 17 -1.39 -5.57 2.93
CA ALA A 17 -1.42 -6.91 3.53
C ALA A 17 -2.79 -7.58 3.38
N VAL A 18 -3.88 -6.84 3.63
CA VAL A 18 -5.24 -7.33 3.42
C VAL A 18 -5.46 -7.72 1.96
N LEU A 19 -5.05 -6.86 1.01
CA LEU A 19 -5.18 -7.18 -0.41
C LEU A 19 -4.38 -8.44 -0.78
N ALA A 20 -3.14 -8.55 -0.34
CA ALA A 20 -2.31 -9.73 -0.59
C ALA A 20 -2.98 -11.01 -0.06
N LYS A 21 -3.48 -10.99 1.17
CA LYS A 21 -4.18 -12.13 1.77
C LYS A 21 -5.45 -12.50 1.00
N VAL A 22 -6.27 -11.51 0.62
CA VAL A 22 -7.51 -11.73 -0.17
C VAL A 22 -7.19 -12.31 -1.55
N LYS A 23 -6.03 -11.97 -2.13
CA LYS A 23 -5.55 -12.55 -3.41
C LYS A 23 -4.87 -13.91 -3.24
N GLY A 24 -4.82 -14.47 -2.04
CA GLY A 24 -4.32 -15.81 -1.78
C GLY A 24 -2.80 -15.92 -1.59
N PHE A 25 -2.12 -14.83 -1.29
CA PHE A 25 -0.68 -14.85 -0.97
C PHE A 25 -0.43 -15.28 0.47
N ASP A 26 0.70 -15.95 0.70
CA ASP A 26 1.30 -16.04 2.03
C ASP A 26 1.82 -14.66 2.42
N THR A 27 1.20 -14.05 3.45
CA THR A 27 1.40 -12.64 3.77
C THR A 27 1.97 -12.48 5.16
N PHE A 28 3.05 -11.70 5.26
CA PHE A 28 3.69 -11.33 6.52
C PHE A 28 3.91 -9.82 6.57
N VAL A 29 3.68 -9.21 7.75
CA VAL A 29 3.88 -7.77 7.97
C VAL A 29 4.98 -7.56 9.00
N SER A 30 5.92 -6.66 8.73
CA SER A 30 7.00 -6.30 9.66
C SER A 30 7.11 -4.79 9.80
N ASP A 31 7.12 -4.30 11.04
CA ASP A 31 7.28 -2.87 11.37
C ASP A 31 8.33 -2.67 12.46
N MET A 32 9.28 -1.75 12.24
CA MET A 32 10.28 -1.37 13.25
C MET A 32 9.69 -0.63 14.44
N SER A 33 8.52 -0.06 14.28
CA SER A 33 7.79 0.69 15.31
C SER A 33 6.64 -0.14 15.88
N ALA A 34 6.07 0.31 16.98
CA ALA A 34 4.84 -0.27 17.51
C ALA A 34 3.68 -0.04 16.53
N ILE A 35 2.98 -1.09 16.19
CA ILE A 35 1.80 -1.06 15.31
C ILE A 35 0.59 -0.55 16.11
N LYS A 36 -0.14 0.41 15.55
CA LYS A 36 -1.38 0.92 16.18
C LYS A 36 -2.42 -0.19 16.31
N SER A 37 -3.15 -0.23 17.44
CA SER A 37 -4.14 -1.27 17.76
C SER A 37 -5.13 -1.54 16.61
N LYS A 38 -5.66 -0.49 15.99
CA LYS A 38 -6.59 -0.62 14.86
C LYS A 38 -6.03 -1.42 13.67
N TYR A 39 -4.72 -1.36 13.43
CA TYR A 39 -4.08 -2.13 12.36
C TYR A 39 -3.76 -3.55 12.79
N LYS A 40 -3.39 -3.77 14.04
CA LYS A 40 -3.27 -5.12 14.62
C LYS A 40 -4.59 -5.88 14.51
N GLU A 41 -5.68 -5.26 14.96
CA GLU A 41 -7.04 -5.83 14.87
C GLU A 41 -7.44 -6.13 13.40
N MET A 42 -7.02 -5.28 12.46
CA MET A 42 -7.24 -5.54 11.04
C MET A 42 -6.43 -6.74 10.56
N LEU A 43 -5.14 -6.81 10.87
CA LEU A 43 -4.27 -7.92 10.47
C LEU A 43 -4.75 -9.25 11.08
N ASP A 44 -5.09 -9.25 12.35
CA ASP A 44 -5.62 -10.42 13.07
C ASP A 44 -6.94 -10.91 12.47
N ARG A 45 -7.84 -9.98 12.11
CA ARG A 45 -9.14 -10.31 11.46
C ARG A 45 -8.95 -11.06 10.13
N TYR A 46 -7.89 -10.76 9.40
CA TYR A 46 -7.57 -11.43 8.13
C TYR A 46 -6.57 -12.57 8.28
N ASP A 47 -6.27 -12.99 9.53
CA ASP A 47 -5.29 -14.06 9.82
C ASP A 47 -3.94 -13.81 9.11
N ILE A 48 -3.40 -12.60 9.29
CA ILE A 48 -2.12 -12.16 8.74
C ILE A 48 -1.10 -12.09 9.88
N SER A 49 -0.04 -12.85 9.77
CA SER A 49 1.06 -12.83 10.74
C SER A 49 1.84 -11.51 10.65
N TRP A 50 2.24 -10.99 11.81
CA TRP A 50 2.97 -9.73 11.88
C TRP A 50 4.00 -9.72 13.02
N GLU A 51 4.98 -8.80 12.92
CA GLU A 51 5.91 -8.45 13.98
C GLU A 51 6.04 -6.93 14.11
N GLU A 52 6.46 -6.46 15.28
CA GLU A 52 6.72 -5.06 15.57
C GLU A 52 7.99 -4.86 16.40
N GLY A 53 8.58 -3.67 16.33
CA GLY A 53 9.78 -3.31 17.06
C GLY A 53 11.07 -3.91 16.52
N GLN A 54 10.98 -4.67 15.44
CA GLN A 54 12.11 -5.34 14.80
C GLN A 54 11.84 -5.66 13.34
N HIS A 55 12.88 -6.08 12.63
CA HIS A 55 12.80 -6.75 11.33
C HIS A 55 13.55 -8.09 11.42
N THR A 56 12.81 -9.19 11.46
CA THR A 56 13.38 -10.55 11.43
C THR A 56 13.75 -10.89 9.99
N GLU A 57 15.04 -10.81 9.68
CA GLU A 57 15.54 -10.94 8.30
C GLU A 57 15.13 -12.24 7.62
N GLU A 58 15.15 -13.36 8.35
CA GLU A 58 14.77 -14.68 7.83
C GLU A 58 13.30 -14.71 7.35
N LEU A 59 12.43 -13.90 7.98
CA LEU A 59 11.02 -13.79 7.63
C LEU A 59 10.77 -12.82 6.47
N ILE A 60 11.70 -11.89 6.22
CA ILE A 60 11.59 -10.85 5.21
C ILE A 60 12.31 -11.26 3.92
N LEU A 61 13.54 -11.79 4.03
CA LEU A 61 14.38 -12.08 2.87
C LEU A 61 13.93 -13.31 2.07
N ASN A 62 12.98 -14.09 2.57
CA ASN A 62 12.34 -15.18 1.84
C ASN A 62 11.13 -14.74 1.01
N ALA A 63 10.86 -13.43 0.92
CA ALA A 63 9.78 -12.88 0.11
C ALA A 63 10.07 -13.01 -1.39
N GLU A 64 9.06 -13.31 -2.18
CA GLU A 64 9.13 -13.20 -3.64
C GLU A 64 8.96 -11.74 -4.09
N GLU A 65 8.18 -10.94 -3.36
CA GLU A 65 8.01 -9.51 -3.57
C GLU A 65 7.75 -8.81 -2.23
N VAL A 66 8.20 -7.57 -2.12
CA VAL A 66 8.00 -6.75 -0.92
C VAL A 66 7.20 -5.49 -1.26
N VAL A 67 6.14 -5.26 -0.50
CA VAL A 67 5.40 -3.98 -0.55
C VAL A 67 5.91 -3.09 0.57
N LYS A 68 6.46 -1.93 0.21
CA LYS A 68 7.09 -1.00 1.14
C LYS A 68 6.21 0.22 1.40
N SER A 69 5.98 0.54 2.68
CA SER A 69 5.35 1.80 3.07
C SER A 69 6.21 3.01 2.66
N PRO A 70 5.61 4.13 2.22
CA PRO A 70 6.34 5.30 1.73
C PRO A 70 7.26 5.94 2.79
N GLY A 71 6.96 5.78 4.08
CA GLY A 71 7.77 6.30 5.18
C GLY A 71 9.10 5.57 5.42
N ILE A 72 9.32 4.40 4.80
CA ILE A 72 10.57 3.65 4.94
C ILE A 72 11.56 4.15 3.88
N PRO A 73 12.77 4.60 4.27
CA PRO A 73 13.78 5.08 3.33
C PRO A 73 14.25 3.98 2.35
N ASN A 74 14.59 4.37 1.13
CA ASN A 74 15.09 3.43 0.10
C ASN A 74 16.51 2.91 0.38
N ASP A 75 17.22 3.51 1.31
CA ASP A 75 18.56 3.16 1.82
C ASP A 75 18.51 2.44 3.17
N ALA A 76 17.33 2.12 3.69
CA ALA A 76 17.20 1.31 4.91
C ALA A 76 17.92 -0.04 4.73
N PRO A 77 18.63 -0.55 5.76
CA PRO A 77 19.46 -1.76 5.64
C PRO A 77 18.72 -2.96 5.05
N ILE A 78 17.48 -3.18 5.45
CA ILE A 78 16.67 -4.28 4.94
C ILE A 78 16.33 -4.10 3.45
N ILE A 79 16.05 -2.86 3.02
CA ILE A 79 15.77 -2.54 1.61
C ILE A 79 17.00 -2.77 0.74
N LEU A 80 18.18 -2.39 1.23
CA LEU A 80 19.44 -2.62 0.50
C LEU A 80 19.72 -4.13 0.35
N LYS A 81 19.43 -4.95 1.38
CA LYS A 81 19.57 -6.41 1.31
C LYS A 81 18.62 -7.01 0.28
N LEU A 82 17.34 -6.62 0.29
CA LEU A 82 16.35 -7.06 -0.69
C LEU A 82 16.77 -6.72 -2.12
N LYS A 83 17.21 -5.48 -2.36
CA LYS A 83 17.72 -5.05 -3.67
C LYS A 83 18.94 -5.85 -4.11
N LYS A 84 19.89 -6.11 -3.21
CA LYS A 84 21.09 -6.94 -3.49
C LYS A 84 20.72 -8.37 -3.86
N GLN A 85 19.66 -8.91 -3.28
CA GLN A 85 19.13 -10.24 -3.55
C GLN A 85 18.31 -10.27 -4.86
N GLY A 86 17.92 -9.13 -5.41
CA GLY A 86 17.06 -9.01 -6.58
C GLY A 86 15.57 -9.13 -6.29
N THR A 87 15.16 -9.09 -5.01
CA THR A 87 13.75 -9.12 -4.62
C THR A 87 13.07 -7.80 -5.00
N PRO A 88 11.97 -7.82 -5.77
CA PRO A 88 11.23 -6.61 -6.12
C PRO A 88 10.69 -5.91 -4.87
N VAL A 89 10.91 -4.60 -4.79
CA VAL A 89 10.34 -3.73 -3.74
C VAL A 89 9.48 -2.70 -4.40
N ILE A 90 8.19 -2.71 -4.14
CA ILE A 90 7.19 -1.88 -4.80
C ILE A 90 6.38 -1.05 -3.79
N SER A 91 5.68 -0.03 -4.28
CA SER A 91 4.73 0.75 -3.48
C SER A 91 3.39 0.01 -3.34
N GLU A 92 2.60 0.41 -2.34
CA GLU A 92 1.23 -0.06 -2.16
C GLU A 92 0.35 0.29 -3.38
N ILE A 93 0.56 1.44 -3.99
CA ILE A 93 -0.18 1.89 -5.18
C ILE A 93 0.13 0.99 -6.38
N GLU A 94 1.41 0.71 -6.64
CA GLU A 94 1.85 -0.23 -7.68
C GLU A 94 1.24 -1.62 -7.47
N PHE A 95 1.24 -2.11 -6.22
CA PHE A 95 0.66 -3.40 -5.88
C PHE A 95 -0.85 -3.41 -6.13
N ALA A 96 -1.57 -2.42 -5.60
CA ALA A 96 -3.03 -2.34 -5.73
C ALA A 96 -3.49 -2.17 -7.18
N GLY A 97 -2.76 -1.39 -7.97
CA GLY A 97 -3.09 -1.11 -9.37
C GLY A 97 -3.17 -2.38 -10.24
N ARG A 98 -2.49 -3.45 -9.86
CA ARG A 98 -2.52 -4.74 -10.57
C ARG A 98 -3.83 -5.50 -10.40
N TYR A 99 -4.64 -5.14 -9.41
CA TYR A 99 -5.84 -5.88 -9.01
C TYR A 99 -7.14 -5.12 -9.20
N THR A 100 -7.10 -4.00 -9.93
CA THR A 100 -8.28 -3.23 -10.28
C THR A 100 -8.24 -2.78 -11.74
N ASN A 101 -9.41 -2.70 -12.38
CA ASN A 101 -9.58 -2.12 -13.71
C ASN A 101 -10.23 -0.72 -13.64
N ALA A 102 -10.36 -0.15 -12.44
CA ALA A 102 -10.93 1.17 -12.25
C ALA A 102 -10.09 2.25 -12.96
N LYS A 103 -10.73 3.29 -13.45
CA LYS A 103 -10.03 4.47 -13.98
C LYS A 103 -9.45 5.27 -12.84
N MET A 104 -8.15 5.56 -12.92
CA MET A 104 -7.43 6.29 -11.88
C MET A 104 -7.10 7.71 -12.32
N ILE A 105 -7.41 8.67 -11.46
CA ILE A 105 -7.05 10.08 -11.60
C ILE A 105 -6.01 10.37 -10.53
N CYS A 106 -4.75 10.42 -10.93
CA CYS A 106 -3.61 10.59 -10.03
C CYS A 106 -3.16 12.04 -9.99
N ILE A 107 -3.07 12.61 -8.80
CA ILE A 107 -2.69 14.01 -8.56
C ILE A 107 -1.40 14.04 -7.75
N THR A 108 -0.37 14.66 -8.32
CA THR A 108 0.89 14.96 -7.64
C THR A 108 1.27 16.43 -7.85
N GLY A 109 2.35 16.87 -7.24
CA GLY A 109 2.87 18.24 -7.35
C GLY A 109 3.37 18.78 -6.02
N SER A 110 4.02 19.94 -6.03
CA SER A 110 4.57 20.57 -4.82
C SER A 110 3.49 21.16 -3.91
N ASN A 111 2.49 21.81 -4.50
CA ASN A 111 1.40 22.50 -3.78
C ASN A 111 0.03 22.17 -4.38
N GLY A 112 -1.02 22.31 -3.59
CA GLY A 112 -2.41 22.20 -4.04
C GLY A 112 -2.91 20.76 -4.30
N LYS A 113 -2.10 19.73 -4.12
CA LYS A 113 -2.51 18.34 -4.31
C LYS A 113 -3.82 18.00 -3.61
N THR A 114 -3.86 18.20 -2.31
CA THR A 114 -5.00 17.85 -1.46
C THR A 114 -6.27 18.57 -1.89
N THR A 115 -6.16 19.87 -2.19
CA THR A 115 -7.31 20.67 -2.66
C THR A 115 -7.83 20.16 -4.00
N THR A 116 -6.93 19.93 -4.97
CA THR A 116 -7.28 19.42 -6.30
C THR A 116 -7.89 18.03 -6.23
N THR A 117 -7.28 17.13 -5.47
CA THR A 117 -7.76 15.75 -5.27
C THR A 117 -9.16 15.75 -4.65
N SER A 118 -9.34 16.53 -3.58
CA SER A 118 -10.63 16.64 -2.89
C SER A 118 -11.72 17.25 -3.78
N LEU A 119 -11.37 18.25 -4.60
CA LEU A 119 -12.30 18.87 -5.54
C LEU A 119 -12.74 17.88 -6.63
N ILE A 120 -11.81 17.17 -7.26
CA ILE A 120 -12.12 16.18 -8.28
C ILE A 120 -13.00 15.07 -7.68
N TYR A 121 -12.63 14.55 -6.51
CA TYR A 121 -13.43 13.54 -5.81
C TYR A 121 -14.85 14.05 -5.54
N HIS A 122 -14.99 15.29 -5.06
CA HIS A 122 -16.29 15.89 -4.81
C HIS A 122 -17.15 16.01 -6.08
N ILE A 123 -16.55 16.44 -7.19
CA ILE A 123 -17.26 16.55 -8.49
C ILE A 123 -17.77 15.18 -8.93
N PHE A 124 -16.92 14.15 -8.91
CA PHE A 124 -17.31 12.78 -9.28
C PHE A 124 -18.41 12.25 -8.36
N LYS A 125 -18.29 12.46 -7.07
CA LYS A 125 -19.29 12.03 -6.08
C LYS A 125 -20.63 12.73 -6.28
N SER A 126 -20.61 14.03 -6.54
CA SER A 126 -21.81 14.84 -6.80
C SER A 126 -22.49 14.45 -8.13
N ALA A 127 -21.73 13.97 -9.10
CA ALA A 127 -22.24 13.42 -10.34
C ALA A 127 -22.83 12.02 -10.19
N GLY A 128 -22.82 11.43 -8.99
CA GLY A 128 -23.37 10.10 -8.73
C GLY A 128 -22.46 8.94 -9.18
N LEU A 129 -21.18 9.22 -9.48
CA LEU A 129 -20.23 8.19 -9.90
C LEU A 129 -19.75 7.36 -8.70
N ASN A 130 -19.51 6.08 -8.94
CA ASN A 130 -18.91 5.18 -7.97
C ASN A 130 -17.40 5.44 -7.88
N VAL A 131 -16.98 6.32 -6.99
CA VAL A 131 -15.60 6.84 -6.88
C VAL A 131 -15.04 6.65 -5.48
N GLY A 132 -13.79 6.14 -5.41
CA GLY A 132 -12.97 6.06 -4.21
C GLY A 132 -11.95 7.19 -4.12
N LEU A 133 -11.63 7.62 -2.89
CA LEU A 133 -10.56 8.57 -2.58
C LEU A 133 -9.42 7.81 -1.91
N ALA A 134 -8.22 7.88 -2.47
CA ALA A 134 -7.10 7.06 -2.00
C ALA A 134 -5.74 7.79 -2.07
N GLY A 135 -4.71 7.14 -1.56
CA GLY A 135 -3.32 7.59 -1.60
C GLY A 135 -2.90 8.31 -0.31
N ASN A 136 -2.28 9.47 -0.44
CA ASN A 136 -1.80 10.26 0.71
C ASN A 136 -2.94 10.84 1.56
N ILE A 137 -4.13 10.91 1.01
CA ILE A 137 -5.39 11.24 1.70
C ILE A 137 -6.43 10.16 1.42
N GLY A 138 -7.48 10.11 2.22
CA GLY A 138 -8.51 9.07 2.12
C GLY A 138 -8.07 7.76 2.78
N LYS A 139 -8.46 6.65 2.18
CA LYS A 139 -8.09 5.29 2.62
C LYS A 139 -6.99 4.72 1.74
N SER A 140 -6.30 3.69 2.23
CA SER A 140 -5.41 2.87 1.40
C SER A 140 -6.11 2.41 0.12
N LEU A 141 -5.45 2.57 -1.04
CA LEU A 141 -5.95 2.07 -2.32
C LEU A 141 -6.09 0.55 -2.27
N ALA A 142 -5.08 -0.13 -1.74
CA ALA A 142 -5.07 -1.59 -1.62
C ALA A 142 -6.23 -2.10 -0.76
N LEU A 143 -6.52 -1.43 0.36
CA LEU A 143 -7.66 -1.80 1.19
C LEU A 143 -8.98 -1.66 0.43
N GLN A 144 -9.17 -0.54 -0.27
CA GLN A 144 -10.38 -0.33 -1.06
C GLN A 144 -10.52 -1.36 -2.20
N VAL A 145 -9.42 -1.66 -2.90
CA VAL A 145 -9.42 -2.71 -3.95
C VAL A 145 -9.76 -4.09 -3.38
N ALA A 146 -9.40 -4.35 -2.11
CA ALA A 146 -9.72 -5.62 -1.44
C ALA A 146 -11.19 -5.70 -0.97
N THR A 147 -11.78 -4.56 -0.55
CA THR A 147 -13.07 -4.55 0.18
C THR A 147 -14.18 -3.79 -0.53
N ASP A 148 -13.84 -2.75 -1.30
CA ASP A 148 -14.80 -1.83 -1.91
C ASP A 148 -14.44 -1.61 -3.38
N GLN A 149 -15.19 -2.21 -4.31
CA GLN A 149 -14.92 -2.00 -5.73
C GLN A 149 -15.50 -0.67 -6.21
N HIS A 150 -14.65 0.17 -6.78
CA HIS A 150 -15.03 1.42 -7.41
C HIS A 150 -14.73 1.41 -8.91
N ASP A 151 -15.48 2.22 -9.68
CA ASP A 151 -15.25 2.41 -11.12
C ASP A 151 -14.15 3.44 -11.38
N TYR A 152 -13.96 4.34 -10.40
CA TYR A 152 -12.98 5.42 -10.42
C TYR A 152 -12.25 5.51 -9.09
N TYR A 153 -10.97 5.85 -9.13
CA TYR A 153 -10.21 6.30 -7.97
C TYR A 153 -9.58 7.65 -8.23
N VAL A 154 -9.75 8.58 -7.29
CA VAL A 154 -9.00 9.84 -7.26
C VAL A 154 -7.91 9.66 -6.22
N ILE A 155 -6.64 9.76 -6.65
CA ILE A 155 -5.49 9.34 -5.86
C ILE A 155 -4.52 10.51 -5.69
N GLU A 156 -4.27 10.90 -4.44
CA GLU A 156 -3.18 11.82 -4.13
C GLU A 156 -1.87 11.04 -4.00
N LEU A 157 -0.88 11.41 -4.80
CA LEU A 157 0.44 10.78 -4.78
C LEU A 157 1.50 11.74 -4.21
N SER A 158 2.24 11.28 -3.20
CA SER A 158 3.47 11.91 -2.76
C SER A 158 4.64 11.48 -3.63
N SER A 159 5.73 12.27 -3.64
CA SER A 159 6.96 11.91 -4.35
C SER A 159 7.52 10.56 -3.89
N PHE A 160 7.44 10.25 -2.60
CA PHE A 160 7.91 8.96 -2.05
C PHE A 160 7.11 7.75 -2.52
N GLN A 161 5.82 7.93 -2.85
CA GLN A 161 5.01 6.86 -3.41
C GLN A 161 5.36 6.60 -4.88
N LEU A 162 5.76 7.63 -5.62
CA LEU A 162 6.17 7.52 -7.03
C LEU A 162 7.50 6.76 -7.19
N ASP A 163 8.41 6.83 -6.22
CA ASP A 163 9.75 6.23 -6.29
C ASP A 163 9.76 4.70 -6.48
N ASN A 164 8.69 4.01 -6.15
CA ASN A 164 8.57 2.54 -6.22
C ASN A 164 7.35 2.11 -7.07
N MET A 165 7.06 2.88 -8.11
CA MET A 165 6.07 2.59 -9.14
C MET A 165 6.78 2.32 -10.46
N TYR A 166 6.49 1.19 -11.10
CA TYR A 166 7.23 0.72 -12.29
C TYR A 166 6.35 0.46 -13.51
N LYS A 167 5.10 0.06 -13.30
CA LYS A 167 4.18 -0.32 -14.38
C LYS A 167 2.85 0.42 -14.33
N PHE A 168 2.65 1.15 -13.29
CA PHE A 168 1.40 1.85 -13.00
C PHE A 168 1.49 3.31 -13.43
#